data_4ca95311d88adae9890ee34d4e9109f2
#
_entry.id   4ca95311d88adae9890ee34d4e9109f2
#
_cell.length_a   1.000
_cell.length_b   1.000
_cell.length_c   1.000
_cell.angle_alpha   90.00
_cell.angle_beta   90.00
_cell.angle_gamma   90.00
#
_symmetry.space_group_name_H-M   'P 1'
#
loop_
_entity.id
_entity.type
_entity.pdbx_description
1 polymer ?
#
loop_
_entity_poly.entity_id
_entity_poly.type
_entity_poly.pdbx_seq_one_letter_code
_entity_poly.pdbx_strand_id
1 'polypeptide(L)'
;KYYNGNVLLYSMLFKAEAYEAKYFGATLKFSDLELSIASIKKCDDLIERLRNQISNESDKLALGVIANEVYADGVRVAHTLAMNAFKKKAYQELTFYFAEKSKAAVLQDAISDSNAKSFAGIPPELLEEEKYLKALAAFCNQQLAQKPSPEEEQSLRDILFKVNRDYEAYVKNLENKFPEYFNLKFNSASPSIAQIQEKLDGKTALLSYFIDEKNHQLYTFLISKNKYKIIDNPLPADFDKLITGFRNSLFYSEIETYTTTGATLSAAIIPRLPGNISHLVIIPTGRMGVIPFEALFSHSPKNIKDYTQLPYLVNSYSISYEFSA
;
A
#
# COMPACT_ATOMS: atom_id res chain seq x y z
N LYS A 1 1.97 -20.99 -15.40
CA LYS A 1 0.68 -21.34 -16.04
C LYS A 1 -0.44 -21.10 -15.03
N TYR A 2 -0.91 -19.88 -14.96
CA TYR A 2 -1.95 -19.49 -14.00
C TYR A 2 -3.24 -19.21 -14.77
N TYR A 3 -3.82 -20.25 -15.40
CA TYR A 3 -5.03 -20.15 -16.22
C TYR A 3 -6.24 -19.55 -15.48
N ASN A 4 -6.21 -19.57 -14.14
CA ASN A 4 -7.16 -18.93 -13.24
C ASN A 4 -6.43 -18.32 -12.03
N GLY A 5 -5.44 -17.45 -12.27
CA GLY A 5 -4.62 -16.86 -11.23
C GLY A 5 -5.45 -16.18 -10.12
N ASN A 6 -6.50 -15.45 -10.50
CA ASN A 6 -7.40 -14.80 -9.53
C ASN A 6 -8.16 -15.84 -8.68
N VAL A 7 -8.64 -16.94 -9.27
CA VAL A 7 -9.33 -18.01 -8.50
C VAL A 7 -8.37 -18.67 -7.51
N LEU A 8 -7.13 -18.92 -7.92
CA LEU A 8 -6.11 -19.45 -7.02
C LEU A 8 -5.81 -18.46 -5.90
N LEU A 9 -5.68 -17.18 -6.22
CA LEU A 9 -5.41 -16.12 -5.26
C LEU A 9 -6.53 -16.02 -4.21
N TYR A 10 -7.80 -15.98 -4.64
CA TYR A 10 -8.94 -16.02 -3.71
C TYR A 10 -8.97 -17.27 -2.86
N SER A 11 -8.69 -18.45 -3.45
CA SER A 11 -8.67 -19.71 -2.69
C SER A 11 -7.60 -19.69 -1.59
N MET A 12 -6.44 -19.08 -1.87
CA MET A 12 -5.36 -18.94 -0.90
C MET A 12 -5.68 -17.87 0.16
N LEU A 13 -6.35 -16.78 -0.22
CA LEU A 13 -6.82 -15.75 0.70
C LEU A 13 -7.87 -16.32 1.66
N PHE A 14 -8.90 -17.00 1.16
CA PHE A 14 -9.91 -17.66 2.01
C PHE A 14 -9.31 -18.68 2.95
N LYS A 15 -8.26 -19.40 2.51
CA LYS A 15 -7.51 -20.27 3.40
C LYS A 15 -6.84 -19.50 4.53
N ALA A 16 -6.24 -18.35 4.25
CA ALA A 16 -5.61 -17.51 5.25
C ALA A 16 -6.65 -16.97 6.25
N GLU A 17 -7.79 -16.46 5.76
CA GLU A 17 -8.90 -15.98 6.57
C GLU A 17 -9.50 -17.11 7.45
N ALA A 18 -9.62 -18.32 6.92
CA ALA A 18 -10.10 -19.47 7.69
C ALA A 18 -9.17 -19.83 8.87
N TYR A 19 -7.86 -19.75 8.69
CA TYR A 19 -6.91 -19.94 9.79
C TYR A 19 -6.97 -18.80 10.82
N GLU A 20 -7.13 -17.56 10.38
CA GLU A 20 -7.31 -16.44 11.27
C GLU A 20 -8.61 -16.55 12.08
N ALA A 21 -9.73 -16.86 11.40
CA ALA A 21 -11.02 -17.09 12.04
C ALA A 21 -10.96 -18.25 13.06
N LYS A 22 -10.24 -19.32 12.72
CA LYS A 22 -9.99 -20.44 13.65
C LYS A 22 -9.22 -20.01 14.88
N TYR A 23 -8.22 -19.12 14.74
CA TYR A 23 -7.49 -18.57 15.87
C TYR A 23 -8.44 -17.81 16.82
N PHE A 24 -9.14 -16.81 16.31
CA PHE A 24 -10.00 -15.97 17.14
C PHE A 24 -11.26 -16.67 17.66
N GLY A 25 -11.87 -17.55 16.84
CA GLY A 25 -13.13 -18.20 17.14
C GLY A 25 -13.05 -19.49 17.95
N ALA A 26 -11.87 -20.16 17.97
CA ALA A 26 -11.80 -21.49 18.53
C ALA A 26 -10.53 -21.84 19.32
N THR A 27 -9.33 -21.49 18.81
CA THR A 27 -8.13 -22.16 19.33
C THR A 27 -7.20 -21.25 20.14
N LEU A 28 -7.11 -19.99 19.79
CA LEU A 28 -6.09 -19.03 20.29
C LEU A 28 -4.64 -19.55 20.11
N LYS A 29 -4.41 -20.49 19.18
CA LYS A 29 -3.09 -21.07 18.93
C LYS A 29 -2.34 -20.25 17.88
N PHE A 30 -1.16 -19.74 18.24
CA PHE A 30 -0.32 -18.97 17.30
C PHE A 30 0.03 -19.73 16.02
N SER A 31 0.08 -21.07 16.07
CA SER A 31 0.27 -21.90 14.87
C SER A 31 -0.81 -21.67 13.78
N ASP A 32 -2.04 -21.32 14.16
CA ASP A 32 -3.08 -21.01 13.19
C ASP A 32 -2.81 -19.65 12.51
N LEU A 33 -2.36 -18.62 13.26
CA LEU A 33 -1.91 -17.36 12.67
C LEU A 33 -0.64 -17.51 11.82
N GLU A 34 0.27 -18.39 12.21
CA GLU A 34 1.46 -18.70 11.40
C GLU A 34 1.10 -19.38 10.08
N LEU A 35 0.07 -20.24 10.05
CA LEU A 35 -0.48 -20.80 8.81
C LEU A 35 -1.23 -19.77 7.96
N SER A 36 -1.93 -18.84 8.60
CA SER A 36 -2.55 -17.70 7.93
C SER A 36 -1.51 -16.86 7.22
N ILE A 37 -0.49 -16.37 7.96
CA ILE A 37 0.55 -15.50 7.39
C ILE A 37 1.39 -16.22 6.31
N ALA A 38 1.61 -17.53 6.44
CA ALA A 38 2.26 -18.32 5.41
C ALA A 38 1.43 -18.40 4.11
N SER A 39 0.11 -18.43 4.24
CA SER A 39 -0.80 -18.38 3.08
C SER A 39 -0.81 -16.99 2.44
N ILE A 40 -0.82 -15.93 3.23
CA ILE A 40 -0.74 -14.54 2.76
C ILE A 40 0.57 -14.27 2.00
N LYS A 41 1.71 -14.77 2.50
CA LYS A 41 2.99 -14.67 1.78
C LYS A 41 2.95 -15.35 0.40
N LYS A 42 2.27 -16.49 0.29
CA LYS A 42 2.06 -17.13 -1.02
C LYS A 42 1.13 -16.32 -1.93
N CYS A 43 0.13 -15.63 -1.36
CA CYS A 43 -0.68 -14.69 -2.13
C CYS A 43 0.18 -13.54 -2.67
N ASP A 44 1.06 -12.96 -1.85
CA ASP A 44 1.99 -11.90 -2.25
C ASP A 44 2.90 -12.37 -3.40
N ASP A 45 3.55 -13.54 -3.28
CA ASP A 45 4.34 -14.14 -4.36
C ASP A 45 3.53 -14.33 -5.66
N LEU A 46 2.24 -14.73 -5.53
CA LEU A 46 1.37 -14.91 -6.69
C LEU A 46 0.95 -13.56 -7.30
N ILE A 47 0.65 -12.57 -6.48
CA ILE A 47 0.33 -11.21 -6.95
C ILE A 47 1.48 -10.64 -7.78
N GLU A 48 2.72 -10.74 -7.30
CA GLU A 48 3.91 -10.28 -8.04
C GLU A 48 4.03 -10.97 -9.41
N ARG A 49 3.83 -12.29 -9.45
CA ARG A 49 3.87 -13.04 -10.72
C ARG A 49 2.73 -12.66 -11.67
N LEU A 50 1.52 -12.48 -11.15
CA LEU A 50 0.37 -12.08 -11.95
C LEU A 50 0.54 -10.66 -12.51
N ARG A 51 1.04 -9.72 -11.72
CA ARG A 51 1.33 -8.34 -12.18
C ARG A 51 2.25 -8.32 -13.39
N ASN A 52 3.30 -9.13 -13.37
CA ASN A 52 4.26 -9.21 -14.47
C ASN A 52 3.66 -9.83 -15.75
N GLN A 53 2.53 -10.53 -15.67
CA GLN A 53 1.87 -11.19 -16.80
C GLN A 53 0.65 -10.43 -17.35
N ILE A 54 0.07 -9.53 -16.54
CA ILE A 54 -1.13 -8.80 -16.94
C ILE A 54 -0.76 -7.63 -17.86
N SER A 55 -1.36 -7.64 -19.05
CA SER A 55 -1.14 -6.61 -20.08
C SER A 55 -2.27 -5.59 -20.18
N ASN A 56 -3.48 -5.90 -19.69
CA ASN A 56 -4.62 -5.01 -19.81
C ASN A 56 -4.96 -4.31 -18.46
N GLU A 57 -5.49 -3.08 -18.57
CA GLU A 57 -5.80 -2.21 -17.42
C GLU A 57 -6.92 -2.77 -16.53
N SER A 58 -7.94 -3.42 -17.13
CA SER A 58 -9.06 -3.99 -16.36
C SER A 58 -8.61 -5.11 -15.43
N ASP A 59 -7.74 -6.00 -15.91
CA ASP A 59 -7.22 -7.10 -15.10
C ASP A 59 -6.23 -6.60 -14.03
N LYS A 60 -5.47 -5.53 -14.31
CA LYS A 60 -4.62 -4.86 -13.31
C LYS A 60 -5.46 -4.29 -12.18
N LEU A 61 -6.53 -3.56 -12.51
CA LEU A 61 -7.44 -3.00 -11.50
C LEU A 61 -8.07 -4.10 -10.66
N ALA A 62 -8.54 -5.20 -11.29
CA ALA A 62 -9.10 -6.34 -10.59
C ALA A 62 -8.08 -7.00 -9.65
N LEU A 63 -6.83 -7.17 -10.11
CA LEU A 63 -5.75 -7.69 -9.26
C LEU A 63 -5.42 -6.72 -8.12
N GLY A 64 -5.44 -5.40 -8.36
CA GLY A 64 -5.21 -4.36 -7.35
C GLY A 64 -6.21 -4.46 -6.19
N VAL A 65 -7.49 -4.68 -6.48
CA VAL A 65 -8.53 -4.86 -5.45
C VAL A 65 -8.20 -6.06 -4.56
N ILE A 66 -7.91 -7.23 -5.17
CA ILE A 66 -7.58 -8.44 -4.41
C ILE A 66 -6.27 -8.26 -3.62
N ALA A 67 -5.28 -7.60 -4.21
CA ALA A 67 -4.01 -7.33 -3.55
C ALA A 67 -4.19 -6.47 -2.28
N ASN A 68 -5.08 -5.46 -2.34
CA ASN A 68 -5.38 -4.65 -1.16
C ASN A 68 -6.00 -5.47 -0.02
N GLU A 69 -6.89 -6.44 -0.32
CA GLU A 69 -7.44 -7.35 0.68
C GLU A 69 -6.35 -8.24 1.29
N VAL A 70 -5.51 -8.83 0.44
CA VAL A 70 -4.37 -9.68 0.87
C VAL A 70 -3.43 -8.90 1.80
N TYR A 71 -3.09 -7.67 1.45
CA TYR A 71 -2.16 -6.86 2.23
C TYR A 71 -2.79 -6.34 3.52
N ALA A 72 -4.09 -6.03 3.52
CA ALA A 72 -4.82 -5.66 4.74
C ALA A 72 -4.83 -6.82 5.75
N ASP A 73 -5.15 -8.03 5.28
CA ASP A 73 -5.07 -9.24 6.11
C ASP A 73 -3.64 -9.51 6.57
N GLY A 74 -2.65 -9.26 5.70
CA GLY A 74 -1.23 -9.35 6.02
C GLY A 74 -0.81 -8.43 7.15
N VAL A 75 -1.22 -7.16 7.12
CA VAL A 75 -0.97 -6.19 8.20
C VAL A 75 -1.59 -6.66 9.51
N ARG A 76 -2.87 -7.05 9.48
CA ARG A 76 -3.62 -7.46 10.67
C ARG A 76 -3.05 -8.71 11.32
N VAL A 77 -2.82 -9.77 10.55
CA VAL A 77 -2.30 -11.05 11.07
C VAL A 77 -0.86 -10.90 11.56
N ALA A 78 0.00 -10.21 10.81
CA ALA A 78 1.38 -9.96 11.22
C ALA A 78 1.44 -9.09 12.49
N HIS A 79 0.57 -8.06 12.61
CA HIS A 79 0.49 -7.23 13.80
C HIS A 79 0.03 -8.03 15.02
N THR A 80 -1.00 -8.86 14.88
CA THR A 80 -1.48 -9.74 15.96
C THR A 80 -0.36 -10.68 16.45
N LEU A 81 0.41 -11.25 15.53
CA LEU A 81 1.59 -12.05 15.88
C LEU A 81 2.67 -11.19 16.55
N ALA A 82 2.92 -9.96 16.08
CA ALA A 82 3.90 -9.05 16.66
C ALA A 82 3.56 -8.67 18.11
N MET A 83 2.29 -8.56 18.46
CA MET A 83 1.85 -8.23 19.82
C MET A 83 2.06 -9.41 20.80
N ASN A 84 1.95 -10.64 20.33
CA ASN A 84 1.78 -11.81 21.18
C ASN A 84 2.90 -12.87 21.05
N ALA A 85 3.71 -12.86 19.99
CA ALA A 85 4.73 -13.90 19.73
C ALA A 85 6.12 -13.52 20.26
N PHE A 86 6.97 -14.54 20.44
CA PHE A 86 8.38 -14.35 20.83
C PHE A 86 9.22 -13.64 19.76
N LYS A 87 8.92 -13.85 18.47
CA LYS A 87 9.62 -13.23 17.33
C LYS A 87 9.02 -11.86 16.96
N LYS A 88 8.77 -11.02 17.94
CA LYS A 88 8.09 -9.73 17.80
C LYS A 88 8.66 -8.87 16.68
N LYS A 89 9.98 -8.70 16.62
CA LYS A 89 10.63 -7.83 15.63
C LYS A 89 10.36 -8.28 14.18
N ALA A 90 10.47 -9.57 13.89
CA ALA A 90 10.25 -10.10 12.55
C ALA A 90 8.79 -9.89 12.08
N TYR A 91 7.83 -10.02 12.98
CA TYR A 91 6.43 -9.77 12.65
C TYR A 91 6.10 -8.28 12.55
N GLN A 92 6.78 -7.42 13.31
CA GLN A 92 6.68 -5.95 13.14
C GLN A 92 7.21 -5.51 11.77
N GLU A 93 8.34 -6.03 11.34
CA GLU A 93 8.88 -5.79 10.00
C GLU A 93 7.93 -6.28 8.91
N LEU A 94 7.31 -7.44 9.11
CA LEU A 94 6.35 -7.99 8.18
C LEU A 94 5.05 -7.17 8.11
N THR A 95 4.59 -6.62 9.24
CA THR A 95 3.44 -5.70 9.29
C THR A 95 3.70 -4.46 8.44
N PHE A 96 4.87 -3.86 8.60
CA PHE A 96 5.28 -2.70 7.80
C PHE A 96 5.43 -3.05 6.31
N TYR A 97 6.04 -4.19 6.01
CA TYR A 97 6.18 -4.69 4.64
C TYR A 97 4.84 -4.76 3.90
N PHE A 98 3.82 -5.38 4.50
CA PHE A 98 2.51 -5.47 3.86
C PHE A 98 1.81 -4.11 3.73
N ALA A 99 1.98 -3.22 4.68
CA ALA A 99 1.44 -1.87 4.59
C ALA A 99 2.06 -1.08 3.43
N GLU A 100 3.38 -1.18 3.23
CA GLU A 100 4.07 -0.52 2.11
C GLU A 100 3.75 -1.20 0.76
N LYS A 101 3.60 -2.54 0.73
CA LYS A 101 3.13 -3.26 -0.46
C LYS A 101 1.76 -2.79 -0.95
N SER A 102 0.84 -2.52 -0.03
CA SER A 102 -0.47 -1.96 -0.38
C SER A 102 -0.35 -0.59 -1.06
N LYS A 103 0.52 0.29 -0.55
CA LYS A 103 0.76 1.61 -1.14
C LYS A 103 1.46 1.51 -2.50
N ALA A 104 2.50 0.69 -2.59
CA ALA A 104 3.23 0.46 -3.84
C ALA A 104 2.30 -0.08 -4.94
N ALA A 105 1.31 -0.89 -4.59
CA ALA A 105 0.32 -1.38 -5.53
C ALA A 105 -0.45 -0.25 -6.22
N VAL A 106 -0.91 0.73 -5.48
CA VAL A 106 -1.66 1.90 -5.99
C VAL A 106 -0.75 2.83 -6.80
N LEU A 107 0.48 3.06 -6.33
CA LEU A 107 1.42 3.98 -6.97
C LEU A 107 1.99 3.42 -8.27
N GLN A 108 2.32 2.13 -8.34
CA GLN A 108 2.82 1.50 -9.56
C GLN A 108 1.82 1.54 -10.70
N ASP A 109 0.53 1.37 -10.41
CA ASP A 109 -0.51 1.52 -11.43
C ASP A 109 -0.57 2.95 -11.98
N ALA A 110 -0.29 3.97 -11.15
CA ALA A 110 -0.28 5.37 -11.56
C ALA A 110 1.00 5.80 -12.30
N ILE A 111 2.16 5.26 -11.93
CA ILE A 111 3.48 5.64 -12.50
C ILE A 111 3.82 4.82 -13.75
N SER A 112 3.29 3.61 -13.87
CA SER A 112 3.74 2.64 -14.88
C SER A 112 3.53 3.10 -16.32
N ASP A 113 2.72 4.11 -16.56
CA ASP A 113 2.38 4.54 -17.92
C ASP A 113 3.04 5.84 -18.41
N SER A 114 3.41 6.80 -17.58
CA SER A 114 3.83 8.11 -18.09
C SER A 114 5.28 8.54 -17.83
N ASN A 115 5.86 8.21 -16.70
CA ASN A 115 7.14 8.81 -16.28
C ASN A 115 8.37 7.90 -16.31
N ALA A 116 8.22 6.59 -16.20
CA ALA A 116 9.36 5.67 -16.24
C ALA A 116 10.05 5.65 -17.62
N LYS A 117 9.31 5.94 -18.67
CA LYS A 117 9.79 5.94 -20.07
C LYS A 117 10.82 7.04 -20.34
N SER A 118 10.73 8.20 -19.70
CA SER A 118 11.64 9.32 -19.93
C SER A 118 12.92 9.28 -19.09
N PHE A 119 12.94 8.54 -17.99
CA PHE A 119 14.04 8.56 -17.02
C PHE A 119 15.17 7.54 -17.26
N ALA A 120 14.92 6.46 -18.00
CA ALA A 120 15.81 5.30 -17.97
C ALA A 120 16.64 5.07 -19.24
N GLY A 121 16.62 5.98 -20.19
CA GLY A 121 17.41 5.83 -21.44
C GLY A 121 17.07 4.57 -22.24
N ILE A 122 15.81 4.12 -22.18
CA ILE A 122 15.37 2.90 -22.87
C ILE A 122 15.25 3.18 -24.37
N PRO A 123 15.81 2.30 -25.20
CA PRO A 123 15.62 2.41 -26.64
C PRO A 123 14.13 2.43 -27.02
N PRO A 124 13.72 3.35 -27.93
CA PRO A 124 12.34 3.44 -28.40
C PRO A 124 11.81 2.11 -28.95
N GLU A 125 12.66 1.29 -29.54
CA GLU A 125 12.32 -0.02 -30.09
C GLU A 125 11.77 -0.98 -29.02
N LEU A 126 12.36 -0.97 -27.82
CA LEU A 126 11.86 -1.79 -26.71
C LEU A 126 10.51 -1.30 -26.20
N LEU A 127 10.26 0.01 -26.21
CA LEU A 127 8.97 0.56 -25.81
C LEU A 127 7.87 0.21 -26.83
N GLU A 128 8.19 0.23 -28.12
CA GLU A 128 7.26 -0.19 -29.17
C GLU A 128 7.02 -1.71 -29.14
N GLU A 129 8.05 -2.53 -28.86
CA GLU A 129 7.89 -3.97 -28.65
C GLU A 129 6.91 -4.27 -27.52
N GLU A 130 7.04 -3.59 -26.37
CA GLU A 130 6.09 -3.74 -25.26
C GLU A 130 4.68 -3.41 -25.67
N LYS A 131 4.51 -2.26 -26.32
CA LYS A 131 3.21 -1.77 -26.79
C LYS A 131 2.57 -2.74 -27.77
N TYR A 132 3.36 -3.29 -28.69
CA TYR A 132 2.90 -4.28 -29.66
C TYR A 132 2.42 -5.57 -28.95
N LEU A 133 3.23 -6.14 -28.04
CA LEU A 133 2.89 -7.36 -27.32
C LEU A 133 1.62 -7.18 -26.46
N LYS A 134 1.49 -6.05 -25.79
CA LYS A 134 0.30 -5.72 -24.98
C LYS A 134 -0.95 -5.54 -25.86
N ALA A 135 -0.83 -4.84 -26.99
CA ALA A 135 -1.94 -4.63 -27.92
C ALA A 135 -2.43 -5.97 -28.53
N LEU A 136 -1.50 -6.85 -28.89
CA LEU A 136 -1.83 -8.16 -29.45
C LEU A 136 -2.49 -9.06 -28.40
N ALA A 137 -2.02 -9.07 -27.17
CA ALA A 137 -2.65 -9.80 -26.07
C ALA A 137 -4.07 -9.29 -25.79
N ALA A 138 -4.26 -7.96 -25.74
CA ALA A 138 -5.55 -7.32 -25.56
C ALA A 138 -6.53 -7.68 -26.71
N PHE A 139 -6.07 -7.65 -27.96
CA PHE A 139 -6.86 -8.07 -29.12
C PHE A 139 -7.31 -9.52 -28.99
N CYS A 140 -6.40 -10.45 -28.69
CA CYS A 140 -6.76 -11.86 -28.52
C CYS A 140 -7.81 -12.06 -27.42
N ASN A 141 -7.65 -11.40 -26.28
CA ASN A 141 -8.60 -11.48 -25.17
C ASN A 141 -9.97 -10.91 -25.55
N GLN A 142 -10.01 -9.78 -26.28
CA GLN A 142 -11.25 -9.19 -26.77
C GLN A 142 -11.99 -10.12 -27.75
N GLN A 143 -11.28 -10.75 -28.67
CA GLN A 143 -11.89 -11.70 -29.61
C GLN A 143 -12.41 -12.97 -28.91
N LEU A 144 -11.64 -13.50 -27.94
CA LEU A 144 -12.07 -14.64 -27.13
C LEU A 144 -13.36 -14.34 -26.33
N ALA A 145 -13.51 -13.10 -25.84
CA ALA A 145 -14.73 -12.68 -25.12
C ALA A 145 -15.99 -12.66 -26.02
N GLN A 146 -15.84 -12.58 -27.34
CA GLN A 146 -16.94 -12.59 -28.32
C GLN A 146 -17.44 -14.00 -28.64
N LYS A 147 -16.91 -15.03 -27.98
CA LYS A 147 -17.26 -16.44 -28.19
C LYS A 147 -17.11 -16.89 -29.65
N PRO A 148 -15.88 -16.83 -30.21
CA PRO A 148 -15.61 -17.22 -31.58
C PRO A 148 -15.89 -18.72 -31.81
N SER A 149 -15.80 -19.17 -33.06
CA SER A 149 -15.89 -20.62 -33.39
C SER A 149 -14.76 -21.39 -32.67
N PRO A 150 -14.95 -22.71 -32.43
CA PRO A 150 -13.92 -23.52 -31.74
C PRO A 150 -12.55 -23.50 -32.42
N GLU A 151 -12.49 -23.41 -33.73
CA GLU A 151 -11.23 -23.32 -34.48
C GLU A 151 -10.55 -21.97 -34.29
N GLU A 152 -11.32 -20.89 -34.35
CA GLU A 152 -10.84 -19.53 -34.07
C GLU A 152 -10.42 -19.37 -32.60
N GLU A 153 -11.18 -19.95 -31.69
CA GLU A 153 -10.84 -19.95 -30.26
C GLU A 153 -9.49 -20.60 -30.02
N GLN A 154 -9.24 -21.77 -30.61
CA GLN A 154 -7.97 -22.46 -30.50
C GLN A 154 -6.82 -21.63 -31.07
N SER A 155 -7.00 -21.05 -32.28
CA SER A 155 -6.01 -20.19 -32.89
C SER A 155 -5.67 -18.96 -32.04
N LEU A 156 -6.68 -18.29 -31.50
CA LEU A 156 -6.50 -17.11 -30.63
C LEU A 156 -5.77 -17.48 -29.32
N ARG A 157 -6.07 -18.65 -28.74
CA ARG A 157 -5.37 -19.17 -27.57
C ARG A 157 -3.90 -19.45 -27.83
N ASP A 158 -3.59 -20.02 -28.99
CA ASP A 158 -2.22 -20.34 -29.39
C ASP A 158 -1.40 -19.04 -29.61
N ILE A 159 -2.02 -18.03 -30.24
CA ILE A 159 -1.42 -16.69 -30.41
C ILE A 159 -1.19 -16.05 -29.03
N LEU A 160 -2.19 -16.06 -28.17
CA LEU A 160 -2.09 -15.49 -26.83
C LEU A 160 -1.02 -16.17 -25.98
N PHE A 161 -0.90 -17.50 -26.09
CA PHE A 161 0.16 -18.26 -25.43
C PHE A 161 1.56 -17.83 -25.90
N LYS A 162 1.73 -17.65 -27.21
CA LYS A 162 2.99 -17.17 -27.77
C LYS A 162 3.32 -15.76 -27.32
N VAL A 163 2.33 -14.85 -27.40
CA VAL A 163 2.50 -13.44 -26.98
C VAL A 163 2.90 -13.34 -25.50
N ASN A 164 2.27 -14.13 -24.64
CA ASN A 164 2.62 -14.13 -23.21
C ASN A 164 4.05 -14.63 -22.97
N ARG A 165 4.49 -15.65 -23.70
CA ARG A 165 5.89 -16.10 -23.65
C ARG A 165 6.88 -15.04 -24.14
N ASP A 166 6.55 -14.37 -25.23
CA ASP A 166 7.40 -13.31 -25.78
C ASP A 166 7.45 -12.12 -24.82
N TYR A 167 6.35 -11.80 -24.14
CA TYR A 167 6.31 -10.78 -23.10
C TYR A 167 7.13 -11.16 -21.85
N GLU A 168 7.08 -12.43 -21.40
CA GLU A 168 7.95 -12.92 -20.33
C GLU A 168 9.45 -12.78 -20.71
N ALA A 169 9.81 -13.13 -21.93
CA ALA A 169 11.17 -12.98 -22.43
C ALA A 169 11.59 -11.50 -22.52
N TYR A 170 10.69 -10.63 -22.96
CA TYR A 170 10.88 -9.18 -22.99
C TYR A 170 11.15 -8.62 -21.57
N VAL A 171 10.31 -8.95 -20.58
CA VAL A 171 10.48 -8.53 -19.19
C VAL A 171 11.82 -8.97 -18.63
N LYS A 172 12.22 -10.22 -18.89
CA LYS A 172 13.54 -10.75 -18.49
C LYS A 172 14.70 -10.05 -19.17
N ASN A 173 14.54 -9.64 -20.42
CA ASN A 173 15.54 -8.83 -21.14
C ASN A 173 15.69 -7.43 -20.53
N LEU A 174 14.56 -6.80 -20.13
CA LEU A 174 14.57 -5.52 -19.40
C LEU A 174 15.27 -5.64 -18.04
N GLU A 175 14.98 -6.67 -17.26
CA GLU A 175 15.64 -6.92 -15.98
C GLU A 175 17.16 -6.98 -16.11
N ASN A 176 17.64 -7.68 -17.13
CA ASN A 176 19.07 -7.88 -17.34
C ASN A 176 19.79 -6.65 -17.92
N LYS A 177 19.15 -5.91 -18.84
CA LYS A 177 19.80 -4.80 -19.56
C LYS A 177 19.51 -3.44 -18.94
N PHE A 178 18.36 -3.28 -18.28
CA PHE A 178 17.89 -2.01 -17.72
C PHE A 178 17.35 -2.22 -16.28
N PRO A 179 18.19 -2.65 -15.33
CA PRO A 179 17.75 -3.03 -14.00
C PRO A 179 17.10 -1.88 -13.23
N GLU A 180 17.51 -0.64 -13.44
CA GLU A 180 16.87 0.53 -12.80
C GLU A 180 15.44 0.72 -13.29
N TYR A 181 15.22 0.63 -14.59
CA TYR A 181 13.87 0.71 -15.17
C TYR A 181 13.02 -0.49 -14.76
N PHE A 182 13.57 -1.69 -14.77
CA PHE A 182 12.91 -2.89 -14.32
C PHE A 182 12.45 -2.74 -12.86
N ASN A 183 13.34 -2.25 -12.00
CA ASN A 183 13.03 -2.02 -10.59
C ASN A 183 11.94 -0.96 -10.42
N LEU A 184 11.99 0.15 -11.15
CA LEU A 184 10.94 1.17 -11.11
C LEU A 184 9.58 0.68 -11.59
N LYS A 185 9.58 -0.20 -12.60
CA LYS A 185 8.34 -0.65 -13.26
C LYS A 185 7.75 -1.91 -12.66
N PHE A 186 8.58 -2.86 -12.24
CA PHE A 186 8.15 -4.21 -11.86
C PHE A 186 8.51 -4.58 -10.43
N ASN A 187 9.45 -3.89 -9.82
CA ASN A 187 9.92 -4.25 -8.48
C ASN A 187 9.31 -3.33 -7.44
N SER A 188 8.29 -3.82 -6.75
CA SER A 188 7.72 -3.17 -5.57
C SER A 188 8.52 -3.50 -4.31
N ALA A 189 9.84 -3.36 -4.36
CA ALA A 189 10.66 -3.61 -3.19
C ALA A 189 10.33 -2.59 -2.09
N SER A 190 9.60 -3.03 -1.08
CA SER A 190 9.38 -2.23 0.12
C SER A 190 10.69 -2.16 0.91
N PRO A 191 11.18 -0.98 1.29
CA PRO A 191 12.39 -0.86 2.07
C PRO A 191 12.18 -1.50 3.45
N SER A 192 13.22 -2.10 3.99
CA SER A 192 13.20 -2.58 5.37
C SER A 192 13.24 -1.38 6.34
N ILE A 193 12.72 -1.58 7.55
CA ILE A 193 12.78 -0.57 8.61
C ILE A 193 14.24 -0.15 8.87
N ALA A 194 15.19 -1.09 8.81
CA ALA A 194 16.60 -0.81 8.99
C ALA A 194 17.16 0.13 7.91
N GLN A 195 16.79 -0.07 6.64
CA GLN A 195 17.20 0.81 5.54
C GLN A 195 16.64 2.23 5.71
N ILE A 196 15.38 2.37 6.15
CA ILE A 196 14.79 3.67 6.43
C ILE A 196 15.54 4.34 7.59
N GLN A 197 15.77 3.61 8.69
CA GLN A 197 16.49 4.12 9.86
C GLN A 197 17.92 4.59 9.55
N GLU A 198 18.58 3.92 8.61
CA GLU A 198 19.91 4.31 8.14
C GLU A 198 19.91 5.68 7.44
N LYS A 199 18.85 5.99 6.69
CA LYS A 199 18.67 7.27 5.99
C LYS A 199 18.22 8.42 6.90
N LEU A 200 17.55 8.13 8.00
CA LEU A 200 17.04 9.15 8.92
C LEU A 200 18.17 9.73 9.78
N ASP A 201 18.13 11.04 9.98
CA ASP A 201 18.95 11.71 11.00
C ASP A 201 18.35 11.54 12.42
N GLY A 202 19.03 12.09 13.43
CA GLY A 202 18.59 11.99 14.82
C GLY A 202 17.40 12.88 15.19
N LYS A 203 16.93 13.76 14.29
CA LYS A 203 15.85 14.73 14.51
C LYS A 203 14.63 14.49 13.66
N THR A 204 14.70 13.52 12.73
CA THR A 204 13.62 13.18 11.80
C THR A 204 12.88 11.93 12.25
N ALA A 205 11.55 11.96 12.15
CA ALA A 205 10.70 10.80 12.29
C ALA A 205 9.79 10.67 11.05
N LEU A 206 9.64 9.45 10.57
CA LEU A 206 8.72 9.08 9.52
C LEU A 206 7.44 8.54 10.16
N LEU A 207 6.29 9.07 9.73
CA LEU A 207 4.96 8.59 10.06
C LEU A 207 4.30 8.04 8.80
N SER A 208 4.20 6.73 8.72
CA SER A 208 3.51 6.04 7.63
C SER A 208 2.20 5.47 8.14
N TYR A 209 1.13 5.60 7.36
CA TYR A 209 -0.22 5.20 7.78
C TYR A 209 -0.75 4.07 6.90
N PHE A 210 -1.59 3.23 7.51
CA PHE A 210 -2.37 2.22 6.82
C PHE A 210 -3.76 2.12 7.47
N ILE A 211 -4.81 2.07 6.65
CA ILE A 211 -6.21 1.92 7.11
C ILE A 211 -6.70 0.52 6.70
N ASP A 212 -7.09 -0.27 7.68
CA ASP A 212 -7.88 -1.49 7.49
C ASP A 212 -9.36 -1.13 7.54
N GLU A 213 -9.95 -0.92 6.37
CA GLU A 213 -11.37 -0.53 6.23
C GLU A 213 -12.32 -1.61 6.75
N LYS A 214 -11.98 -2.88 6.55
CA LYS A 214 -12.81 -4.03 6.95
C LYS A 214 -12.98 -4.12 8.46
N ASN A 215 -11.93 -3.78 9.21
CA ASN A 215 -11.92 -3.88 10.67
C ASN A 215 -11.95 -2.51 11.35
N HIS A 216 -12.12 -1.42 10.61
CA HIS A 216 -12.13 -0.05 11.12
C HIS A 216 -10.92 0.26 12.01
N GLN A 217 -9.72 -0.08 11.51
CA GLN A 217 -8.47 0.07 12.25
C GLN A 217 -7.49 0.96 11.49
N LEU A 218 -6.85 1.87 12.22
CA LEU A 218 -5.77 2.73 11.72
C LEU A 218 -4.45 2.26 12.32
N TYR A 219 -3.51 1.91 11.47
CA TYR A 219 -2.13 1.62 11.85
C TYR A 219 -1.23 2.81 11.54
N THR A 220 -0.47 3.26 12.53
CA THR A 220 0.54 4.31 12.40
C THR A 220 1.91 3.70 12.67
N PHE A 221 2.79 3.75 11.68
CA PHE A 221 4.16 3.30 11.76
C PHE A 221 5.04 4.50 12.08
N LEU A 222 5.53 4.58 13.30
CA LEU A 222 6.49 5.60 13.74
C LEU A 222 7.90 5.04 13.62
N ILE A 223 8.69 5.56 12.69
CA ILE A 223 10.08 5.19 12.46
C ILE A 223 10.96 6.40 12.72
N SER A 224 11.93 6.26 13.61
CA SER A 224 13.01 7.23 13.82
C SER A 224 14.35 6.49 13.81
N LYS A 225 15.47 7.19 13.77
CA LYS A 225 16.80 6.59 13.65
C LYS A 225 17.03 5.37 14.54
N ASN A 226 16.55 5.42 15.80
CA ASN A 226 16.81 4.37 16.80
C ASN A 226 15.55 3.69 17.35
N LYS A 227 14.36 4.09 16.90
CA LYS A 227 13.10 3.57 17.41
C LYS A 227 12.14 3.26 16.28
N TYR A 228 11.45 2.15 16.46
CA TYR A 228 10.33 1.76 15.63
C TYR A 228 9.16 1.35 16.51
N LYS A 229 7.97 1.82 16.17
CA LYS A 229 6.74 1.48 16.89
C LYS A 229 5.58 1.43 15.91
N ILE A 230 4.75 0.41 16.06
CA ILE A 230 3.42 0.34 15.44
C ILE A 230 2.42 0.78 16.50
N ILE A 231 1.54 1.70 16.13
CA ILE A 231 0.42 2.16 16.94
C ILE A 231 -0.84 1.80 16.16
N ASP A 232 -1.70 1.01 16.76
CA ASP A 232 -2.99 0.62 16.23
C ASP A 232 -4.08 1.30 17.05
N ASN A 233 -4.90 2.08 16.37
CA ASN A 233 -6.03 2.77 16.95
C ASN A 233 -7.31 2.40 16.19
N PRO A 234 -8.47 2.33 16.86
CA PRO A 234 -9.73 2.30 16.15
C PRO A 234 -9.83 3.50 15.20
N LEU A 235 -10.27 3.26 13.98
CA LEU A 235 -10.56 4.35 13.06
C LEU A 235 -11.73 5.15 13.64
N PRO A 236 -11.63 6.49 13.77
CA PRO A 236 -12.72 7.29 14.30
C PRO A 236 -14.02 7.05 13.52
N ALA A 237 -15.14 6.97 14.22
CA ALA A 237 -16.45 6.95 13.58
C ALA A 237 -16.59 8.19 12.68
N ASP A 238 -17.21 8.04 11.53
CA ASP A 238 -17.38 9.14 10.56
C ASP A 238 -16.07 9.82 10.14
N PHE A 239 -14.95 9.05 10.02
CA PHE A 239 -13.63 9.59 9.72
C PHE A 239 -13.62 10.53 8.50
N ASP A 240 -14.37 10.20 7.45
CA ASP A 240 -14.52 11.06 6.27
C ASP A 240 -15.22 12.40 6.58
N LYS A 241 -16.22 12.37 7.45
CA LYS A 241 -16.91 13.59 7.89
C LYS A 241 -15.98 14.46 8.75
N LEU A 242 -15.14 13.83 9.59
CA LEU A 242 -14.15 14.54 10.39
C LEU A 242 -13.15 15.25 9.49
N ILE A 243 -12.61 14.59 8.46
CA ILE A 243 -11.70 15.19 7.49
C ILE A 243 -12.37 16.34 6.74
N THR A 244 -13.59 16.11 6.24
CA THR A 244 -14.35 17.12 5.51
C THR A 244 -14.68 18.32 6.39
N GLY A 245 -15.14 18.08 7.62
CA GLY A 245 -15.44 19.13 8.61
C GLY A 245 -14.20 19.93 8.97
N PHE A 246 -13.07 19.29 9.20
CA PHE A 246 -11.79 19.93 9.47
C PHE A 246 -11.34 20.85 8.31
N ARG A 247 -11.38 20.36 7.08
CA ARG A 247 -11.00 21.14 5.89
C ARG A 247 -11.96 22.30 5.62
N ASN A 248 -13.27 22.06 5.70
CA ASN A 248 -14.25 23.11 5.48
C ASN A 248 -14.19 24.19 6.56
N SER A 249 -13.98 23.83 7.83
CA SER A 249 -13.85 24.80 8.92
C SER A 249 -12.61 25.70 8.77
N LEU A 250 -11.52 25.21 8.18
CA LEU A 250 -10.40 26.02 7.77
C LEU A 250 -10.76 27.01 6.66
N PHE A 251 -11.46 26.53 5.63
CA PHE A 251 -11.84 27.34 4.47
C PHE A 251 -12.84 28.43 4.84
N TYR A 252 -13.84 28.10 5.68
CA TYR A 252 -14.90 29.03 6.09
C TYR A 252 -14.61 29.78 7.42
N SER A 253 -13.44 29.56 8.00
CA SER A 253 -13.01 30.20 9.26
C SER A 253 -13.92 29.90 10.46
N GLU A 254 -14.41 28.66 10.58
CA GLU A 254 -15.28 28.20 11.67
C GLU A 254 -14.47 27.59 12.81
N ILE A 255 -14.04 28.40 13.77
CA ILE A 255 -13.06 28.00 14.80
C ILE A 255 -13.56 26.86 15.71
N GLU A 256 -14.85 26.81 16.06
CA GLU A 256 -15.40 25.76 16.93
C GLU A 256 -15.38 24.39 16.25
N THR A 257 -15.84 24.30 15.00
CA THR A 257 -15.77 23.10 14.19
C THR A 257 -14.33 22.68 13.94
N TYR A 258 -13.45 23.65 13.65
CA TYR A 258 -12.03 23.43 13.42
C TYR A 258 -11.34 22.83 14.65
N THR A 259 -11.52 23.42 15.82
CA THR A 259 -10.86 22.94 17.05
C THR A 259 -11.37 21.57 17.47
N THR A 260 -12.66 21.29 17.30
CA THR A 260 -13.27 20.01 17.66
C THR A 260 -12.81 18.89 16.73
N THR A 261 -12.93 19.10 15.41
CA THR A 261 -12.56 18.09 14.41
C THR A 261 -11.04 17.91 14.36
N GLY A 262 -10.28 19.00 14.44
CA GLY A 262 -8.83 18.97 14.47
C GLY A 262 -8.26 18.28 15.71
N ALA A 263 -8.87 18.49 16.90
CA ALA A 263 -8.46 17.79 18.11
C ALA A 263 -8.70 16.27 18.00
N THR A 264 -9.86 15.87 17.46
CA THR A 264 -10.22 14.47 17.26
C THR A 264 -9.27 13.80 16.26
N LEU A 265 -9.03 14.45 15.12
CA LEU A 265 -8.08 13.95 14.11
C LEU A 265 -6.67 13.85 14.69
N SER A 266 -6.16 14.93 15.33
CA SER A 266 -4.82 14.92 15.90
C SER A 266 -4.62 13.80 16.93
N ALA A 267 -5.60 13.58 17.78
CA ALA A 267 -5.55 12.49 18.77
C ALA A 267 -5.53 11.10 18.12
N ALA A 268 -6.21 10.93 16.97
CA ALA A 268 -6.27 9.66 16.27
C ALA A 268 -5.00 9.36 15.47
N ILE A 269 -4.41 10.39 14.80
CA ILE A 269 -3.39 10.18 13.78
C ILE A 269 -1.98 10.65 14.18
N ILE A 270 -1.85 11.57 15.15
CA ILE A 270 -0.53 12.04 15.59
C ILE A 270 -0.12 11.28 16.86
N PRO A 271 0.84 10.36 16.77
CA PRO A 271 1.29 9.63 17.93
C PRO A 271 2.17 10.51 18.83
N ARG A 272 2.39 10.07 20.07
CA ARG A 272 3.38 10.71 20.94
C ARG A 272 4.78 10.53 20.35
N LEU A 273 5.38 11.64 19.94
CA LEU A 273 6.69 11.69 19.31
C LEU A 273 7.82 11.74 20.37
N PRO A 274 9.03 11.22 20.07
CA PRO A 274 10.22 11.43 20.90
C PRO A 274 10.57 12.92 20.97
N GLY A 275 11.04 13.38 22.15
CA GLY A 275 11.30 14.80 22.39
C GLY A 275 12.46 15.42 21.60
N ASN A 276 13.27 14.61 20.92
CA ASN A 276 14.36 15.09 20.05
C ASN A 276 13.95 15.29 18.58
N ILE A 277 12.72 14.95 18.22
CA ILE A 277 12.22 15.10 16.85
C ILE A 277 11.83 16.56 16.60
N SER A 278 12.24 17.09 15.45
CA SER A 278 11.90 18.41 14.94
C SER A 278 11.45 18.39 13.47
N HIS A 279 11.58 17.26 12.80
CA HIS A 279 11.13 17.07 11.42
C HIS A 279 10.28 15.80 11.28
N LEU A 280 9.13 15.92 10.59
CA LEU A 280 8.22 14.81 10.29
C LEU A 280 8.16 14.60 8.78
N VAL A 281 8.41 13.36 8.38
CA VAL A 281 8.10 12.88 7.03
C VAL A 281 6.77 12.13 7.11
N ILE A 282 5.74 12.65 6.46
CA ILE A 282 4.39 12.09 6.49
C ILE A 282 4.13 11.29 5.22
N ILE A 283 3.72 10.03 5.39
CA ILE A 283 3.25 9.16 4.30
C ILE A 283 1.78 8.84 4.55
N PRO A 284 0.87 9.69 4.07
CA PRO A 284 -0.56 9.47 4.25
C PRO A 284 -1.04 8.29 3.41
N THR A 285 -2.23 7.76 3.74
CA THR A 285 -2.87 6.71 2.96
C THR A 285 -4.29 7.13 2.58
N GLY A 286 -4.70 6.83 1.34
CA GLY A 286 -6.05 7.09 0.85
C GLY A 286 -6.54 8.51 1.15
N ARG A 287 -7.70 8.62 1.79
CA ARG A 287 -8.34 9.89 2.15
C ARG A 287 -7.56 10.78 3.13
N MET A 288 -6.55 10.26 3.81
CA MET A 288 -5.67 11.08 4.64
C MET A 288 -4.78 12.03 3.83
N GLY A 289 -4.57 11.75 2.55
CA GLY A 289 -3.77 12.60 1.66
C GLY A 289 -4.30 14.01 1.43
N VAL A 290 -5.55 14.30 1.84
CA VAL A 290 -6.14 15.64 1.76
C VAL A 290 -6.09 16.40 3.08
N ILE A 291 -5.53 15.81 4.15
CA ILE A 291 -5.38 16.46 5.46
C ILE A 291 -4.15 17.34 5.42
N PRO A 292 -4.26 18.66 5.66
CA PRO A 292 -3.10 19.52 5.91
C PRO A 292 -2.55 19.22 7.32
N PHE A 293 -1.57 18.34 7.43
CA PHE A 293 -1.01 17.92 8.72
C PHE A 293 -0.42 19.10 9.50
N GLU A 294 0.08 20.11 8.83
CA GLU A 294 0.58 21.36 9.41
C GLU A 294 -0.45 22.06 10.31
N ALA A 295 -1.71 21.97 9.91
CA ALA A 295 -2.83 22.60 10.60
C ALA A 295 -3.44 21.73 11.71
N LEU A 296 -2.95 20.50 11.89
CA LEU A 296 -3.31 19.67 13.04
C LEU A 296 -2.63 20.18 14.32
N PHE A 297 -3.01 19.61 15.46
CA PHE A 297 -2.55 20.08 16.77
C PHE A 297 -1.51 19.14 17.37
N SER A 298 -0.48 19.74 17.99
CA SER A 298 0.53 19.01 18.78
C SER A 298 -0.02 18.51 20.12
N HIS A 299 -1.06 19.16 20.61
CA HIS A 299 -1.84 18.77 21.79
C HIS A 299 -3.25 19.37 21.70
N SER A 300 -4.19 18.82 22.46
CA SER A 300 -5.59 19.27 22.42
C SER A 300 -5.73 20.74 22.83
N PRO A 301 -6.30 21.62 21.98
CA PRO A 301 -6.56 23.00 22.35
C PRO A 301 -7.70 23.05 23.39
N LYS A 302 -7.51 23.84 24.45
CA LYS A 302 -8.54 24.03 25.50
C LYS A 302 -9.05 25.47 25.47
N ASN A 303 -10.36 25.62 25.21
CA ASN A 303 -11.07 26.91 25.28
C ASN A 303 -10.44 28.05 24.43
N ILE A 304 -9.82 27.71 23.31
CA ILE A 304 -9.16 28.67 22.42
C ILE A 304 -10.19 29.16 21.39
N LYS A 305 -10.38 30.48 21.34
CA LYS A 305 -11.28 31.15 20.38
C LYS A 305 -10.54 31.98 19.33
N ASP A 306 -9.22 31.90 19.32
CA ASP A 306 -8.35 32.65 18.42
C ASP A 306 -7.40 31.68 17.70
N TYR A 307 -7.43 31.69 16.38
CA TYR A 307 -6.54 30.88 15.54
C TYR A 307 -5.06 31.07 15.84
N THR A 308 -4.65 32.29 16.23
CA THR A 308 -3.24 32.59 16.51
C THR A 308 -2.69 31.91 17.76
N GLN A 309 -3.57 31.41 18.63
CA GLN A 309 -3.20 30.76 19.90
C GLN A 309 -3.27 29.23 19.81
N LEU A 310 -3.65 28.69 18.65
CA LEU A 310 -3.78 27.25 18.49
C LEU A 310 -2.40 26.56 18.44
N PRO A 311 -2.28 25.38 19.08
CA PRO A 311 -1.01 24.62 19.13
C PRO A 311 -0.78 23.84 17.85
N TYR A 312 -0.59 24.53 16.74
CA TYR A 312 -0.39 23.90 15.44
C TYR A 312 0.81 22.97 15.43
N LEU A 313 0.68 21.85 14.71
CA LEU A 313 1.77 20.89 14.58
C LEU A 313 3.00 21.53 13.92
N VAL A 314 2.79 22.40 12.94
CA VAL A 314 3.86 23.13 12.24
C VAL A 314 4.67 24.05 13.16
N ASN A 315 4.13 24.51 14.28
CA ASN A 315 4.87 25.31 15.26
C ASN A 315 5.93 24.48 16.01
N SER A 316 5.76 23.16 16.04
CA SER A 316 6.66 22.24 16.75
C SER A 316 7.54 21.43 15.80
N TYR A 317 7.11 21.21 14.56
CA TYR A 317 7.77 20.31 13.61
C TYR A 317 7.78 20.93 12.21
N SER A 318 8.89 20.82 11.50
CA SER A 318 8.88 20.95 10.05
C SER A 318 8.29 19.68 9.44
N ILE A 319 7.46 19.81 8.40
CA ILE A 319 6.71 18.70 7.82
C ILE A 319 7.05 18.57 6.33
N SER A 320 7.30 17.36 5.89
CA SER A 320 7.39 17.00 4.48
C SER A 320 6.52 15.76 4.20
N TYR A 321 6.18 15.57 2.94
CA TYR A 321 5.30 14.49 2.49
C TYR A 321 6.01 13.59 1.50
N GLU A 322 5.75 12.30 1.62
CA GLU A 322 6.19 11.27 0.68
C GLU A 322 5.03 10.32 0.35
N PHE A 323 5.14 9.59 -0.75
CA PHE A 323 4.11 8.64 -1.20
C PHE A 323 4.34 7.22 -0.66
N SER A 324 5.59 6.87 -0.42
CA SER A 324 6.02 5.59 0.16
C SER A 324 7.33 5.78 0.93
N ALA A 325 7.66 4.84 1.79
CA ALA A 325 8.86 4.87 2.59
C ALA A 325 10.14 4.49 1.80
#